data_27177b05f789bb31444a905d424a89e6
#
_entry.id   27177b05f789bb31444a905d424a89e6
#
_cell.length_a   1.000
_cell.length_b   1.000
_cell.length_c   1.000
_cell.angle_alpha   90.00
_cell.angle_beta   90.00
_cell.angle_gamma   90.00
#
_symmetry.space_group_name_H-M   'P 1'
#
loop_
_entity.id
_entity.type
_entity.pdbx_description
1 polymer ?
#
loop_
_entity_poly.entity_id
_entity_poly.type
_entity_poly.pdbx_seq_one_letter_code
_entity_poly.pdbx_strand_id
1 'polypeptide(L)'
;GETFTDKDFHAYLRKSGVEQEAGKNNEWFHISGPDSKQMFRDFREDHGILKTTEAVIPYKLRDEQKIAVQMTERYQKTHQNGEFLWNAKPRFGKTLSVYDFIKQIGAVNVLIVTNRPAIANSWFSDYVKFLGSESGYLFVSEVDALKGKKGVLTREEYRTKVSTAADNQFIGCIEFVSLQDMKGSLYFGGEYDKLVEISDAKDEKGNDRGMKWDVLVIDEAHEGVDTYKTDVAFEHVRRKFTLHLSGTPFKALANN
;
A
#
# COMPACT_ATOMS: atom_id res chain seq x y z
N GLY A 1 19.84 -1.27 -25.53
CA GLY A 1 19.80 -0.81 -24.16
C GLY A 1 20.64 0.43 -24.03
N GLU A 2 20.04 1.55 -23.65
CA GLU A 2 20.81 2.76 -23.32
C GLU A 2 21.58 2.49 -22.03
N THR A 3 22.88 2.50 -22.13
CA THR A 3 23.80 2.37 -21.00
C THR A 3 24.14 3.76 -20.51
N PHE A 4 23.81 4.07 -19.26
CA PHE A 4 24.32 5.25 -18.57
C PHE A 4 25.77 5.01 -18.13
N THR A 5 26.53 6.08 -17.99
CA THR A 5 27.91 6.04 -17.47
C THR A 5 27.95 6.54 -16.05
N ASP A 6 29.01 6.20 -15.30
CA ASP A 6 29.26 6.75 -13.97
C ASP A 6 29.25 8.29 -13.98
N LYS A 7 29.72 8.89 -15.09
CA LYS A 7 29.70 10.35 -15.27
C LYS A 7 28.28 10.95 -15.24
N ASP A 8 27.31 10.25 -15.80
CA ASP A 8 25.92 10.68 -15.81
C ASP A 8 25.34 10.66 -14.40
N PHE A 9 25.63 9.62 -13.63
CA PHE A 9 25.21 9.54 -12.23
C PHE A 9 25.94 10.59 -11.35
N HIS A 10 27.23 10.82 -11.55
CA HIS A 10 27.96 11.88 -10.85
C HIS A 10 27.39 13.29 -11.18
N ALA A 11 26.99 13.52 -12.43
CA ALA A 11 26.32 14.76 -12.82
C ALA A 11 24.96 14.92 -12.11
N TYR A 12 24.22 13.84 -11.99
CA TYR A 12 22.96 13.81 -11.25
C TYR A 12 23.16 14.13 -9.76
N LEU A 13 24.14 13.52 -9.10
CA LEU A 13 24.45 13.76 -7.70
C LEU A 13 24.80 15.24 -7.44
N ARG A 14 25.62 15.85 -8.31
CA ARG A 14 25.95 17.30 -8.22
C ARG A 14 24.70 18.17 -8.37
N LYS A 15 23.85 17.86 -9.35
CA LYS A 15 22.59 18.58 -9.58
C LYS A 15 21.62 18.45 -8.40
N SER A 16 21.68 17.34 -7.70
CA SER A 16 20.88 17.09 -6.50
C SER A 16 21.48 17.67 -5.22
N GLY A 17 22.58 18.44 -5.33
CA GLY A 17 23.19 19.15 -4.21
C GLY A 17 24.07 18.27 -3.31
N VAL A 18 24.46 17.07 -3.76
CA VAL A 18 25.38 16.22 -3.01
C VAL A 18 26.80 16.75 -3.15
N GLU A 19 27.45 17.00 -2.02
CA GLU A 19 28.79 17.53 -1.99
C GLU A 19 29.81 16.49 -2.48
N GLN A 20 30.65 16.91 -3.42
CA GLN A 20 31.76 16.08 -3.92
C GLN A 20 33.03 16.43 -3.16
N GLU A 21 33.78 15.42 -2.77
CA GLU A 21 35.08 15.63 -2.09
C GLU A 21 36.06 16.41 -2.96
N ALA A 22 36.73 17.39 -2.37
CA ALA A 22 37.66 18.26 -3.10
C ALA A 22 38.94 17.51 -3.53
N GLY A 23 39.29 17.57 -4.83
CA GLY A 23 40.49 16.97 -5.38
C GLY A 23 40.46 16.85 -6.90
N LYS A 24 41.64 16.85 -7.56
CA LYS A 24 41.69 16.55 -9.01
C LYS A 24 41.37 15.08 -9.26
N ASN A 25 40.37 14.83 -10.09
CA ASN A 25 39.86 13.50 -10.44
C ASN A 25 39.24 12.72 -9.27
N ASN A 26 38.64 13.42 -8.31
CA ASN A 26 37.94 12.75 -7.21
C ASN A 26 36.54 12.34 -7.62
N GLU A 27 36.21 11.06 -7.45
CA GLU A 27 34.89 10.46 -7.77
C GLU A 27 34.02 10.21 -6.52
N TRP A 28 34.51 10.69 -5.34
CA TRP A 28 33.83 10.47 -4.07
C TRP A 28 32.84 11.58 -3.76
N PHE A 29 31.70 11.17 -3.21
CA PHE A 29 30.60 12.05 -2.78
C PHE A 29 30.27 11.80 -1.31
N HIS A 30 29.97 12.88 -0.58
CA HIS A 30 29.53 12.79 0.81
C HIS A 30 28.06 12.42 0.89
N ILE A 31 27.76 11.12 0.87
CA ILE A 31 26.40 10.60 0.91
C ILE A 31 26.33 9.33 1.76
N SER A 32 25.26 9.19 2.56
CA SER A 32 25.05 7.96 3.33
C SER A 32 24.75 6.76 2.42
N GLY A 33 25.05 5.54 2.88
CA GLY A 33 24.77 4.34 2.12
C GLY A 33 23.27 4.16 1.76
N PRO A 34 22.33 4.41 2.66
CA PRO A 34 20.91 4.40 2.35
C PRO A 34 20.51 5.44 1.30
N ASP A 35 20.99 6.69 1.45
CA ASP A 35 20.66 7.79 0.54
C ASP A 35 21.25 7.57 -0.85
N SER A 36 22.48 7.03 -0.95
CA SER A 36 23.09 6.72 -2.24
C SER A 36 22.30 5.69 -3.04
N LYS A 37 21.76 4.67 -2.37
CA LYS A 37 20.90 3.67 -3.01
C LYS A 37 19.59 4.27 -3.49
N GLN A 38 19.00 5.19 -2.72
CA GLN A 38 17.77 5.87 -3.13
C GLN A 38 18.06 6.80 -4.32
N MET A 39 19.08 7.65 -4.23
CA MET A 39 19.45 8.56 -5.33
C MET A 39 19.83 7.82 -6.62
N PHE A 40 20.42 6.64 -6.52
CA PHE A 40 20.70 5.83 -7.70
C PHE A 40 19.42 5.28 -8.35
N ARG A 41 18.40 4.95 -7.55
CA ARG A 41 17.07 4.57 -8.07
C ARG A 41 16.40 5.75 -8.78
N ASP A 42 16.38 6.91 -8.11
CA ASP A 42 15.79 8.15 -8.64
C ASP A 42 16.47 8.57 -9.95
N PHE A 43 17.81 8.49 -10.01
CA PHE A 43 18.58 8.72 -11.23
C PHE A 43 18.17 7.78 -12.37
N ARG A 44 17.99 6.51 -12.08
CA ARG A 44 17.54 5.54 -13.09
C ARG A 44 16.12 5.81 -13.59
N GLU A 45 15.26 6.32 -12.72
CA GLU A 45 13.90 6.74 -13.09
C GLU A 45 13.95 8.00 -13.97
N ASP A 46 14.71 9.02 -13.59
CA ASP A 46 14.84 10.28 -14.33
C ASP A 46 15.47 10.13 -15.71
N HIS A 47 16.38 9.18 -15.87
CA HIS A 47 17.04 8.92 -17.17
C HIS A 47 16.28 7.91 -18.03
N GLY A 48 15.03 7.56 -17.68
CA GLY A 48 14.20 6.64 -18.47
C GLY A 48 14.75 5.21 -18.54
N ILE A 49 15.78 4.91 -17.74
CA ILE A 49 16.39 3.57 -17.64
C ILE A 49 15.46 2.62 -16.91
N LEU A 50 14.64 3.16 -16.02
CA LEU A 50 13.40 2.58 -15.57
C LEU A 50 12.29 3.31 -16.34
N LYS A 51 11.89 2.80 -17.48
CA LYS A 51 10.66 3.26 -18.13
C LYS A 51 9.55 3.07 -17.10
N THR A 52 8.95 4.15 -16.63
CA THR A 52 7.81 4.18 -15.73
C THR A 52 6.48 3.75 -16.39
N THR A 53 6.55 3.07 -17.47
CA THR A 53 5.62 2.05 -17.91
C THR A 53 6.30 0.71 -17.66
N GLU A 54 6.50 0.35 -16.38
CA GLU A 54 6.70 -1.06 -16.09
C GLU A 54 5.42 -1.74 -16.56
N ALA A 55 5.52 -2.36 -17.74
CA ALA A 55 4.47 -3.26 -18.20
C ALA A 55 4.22 -4.23 -17.06
N VAL A 56 2.96 -4.32 -16.62
CA VAL A 56 2.55 -5.25 -15.57
C VAL A 56 3.18 -6.60 -15.87
N ILE A 57 4.01 -7.08 -14.96
CA ILE A 57 4.71 -8.34 -15.17
C ILE A 57 3.67 -9.45 -15.19
N PRO A 58 3.54 -10.21 -16.28
CA PRO A 58 2.67 -11.38 -16.30
C PRO A 58 3.09 -12.33 -15.18
N TYR A 59 2.20 -12.59 -14.26
CA TYR A 59 2.47 -13.52 -13.16
C TYR A 59 1.55 -14.72 -13.22
N LYS A 60 2.04 -15.82 -12.68
CA LYS A 60 1.25 -17.01 -12.45
C LYS A 60 1.36 -17.37 -10.97
N LEU A 61 0.22 -17.41 -10.30
CA LEU A 61 0.20 -17.86 -8.91
C LEU A 61 0.69 -19.30 -8.82
N ARG A 62 1.45 -19.61 -7.79
CA ARG A 62 1.79 -20.99 -7.40
C ARG A 62 0.53 -21.69 -6.90
N ASP A 63 0.54 -23.02 -6.87
CA ASP A 63 -0.68 -23.78 -6.55
C ASP A 63 -1.20 -23.47 -5.13
N GLU A 64 -0.31 -23.33 -4.15
CA GLU A 64 -0.70 -22.94 -2.79
C GLU A 64 -1.31 -21.52 -2.71
N GLN A 65 -0.84 -20.59 -3.53
CA GLN A 65 -1.42 -19.24 -3.62
C GLN A 65 -2.80 -19.27 -4.27
N LYS A 66 -2.96 -20.04 -5.35
CA LYS A 66 -4.28 -20.24 -6.00
C LYS A 66 -5.29 -20.85 -5.06
N ILE A 67 -4.89 -21.87 -4.30
CA ILE A 67 -5.77 -22.53 -3.33
C ILE A 67 -6.23 -21.51 -2.29
N ALA A 68 -5.29 -20.72 -1.71
CA ALA A 68 -5.63 -19.70 -0.72
C ALA A 68 -6.63 -18.68 -1.28
N VAL A 69 -6.36 -18.15 -2.48
CA VAL A 69 -7.25 -17.18 -3.16
C VAL A 69 -8.63 -17.78 -3.42
N GLN A 70 -8.70 -18.98 -4.00
CA GLN A 70 -9.97 -19.64 -4.33
C GLN A 70 -10.79 -19.99 -3.08
N MET A 71 -10.15 -20.45 -2.01
CA MET A 71 -10.83 -20.71 -0.74
C MET A 71 -11.41 -19.43 -0.16
N THR A 72 -10.66 -18.35 -0.17
CA THR A 72 -11.09 -17.05 0.33
C THR A 72 -12.25 -16.48 -0.50
N GLU A 73 -12.17 -16.58 -1.83
CA GLU A 73 -13.23 -16.15 -2.74
C GLU A 73 -14.54 -16.92 -2.47
N ARG A 74 -14.47 -18.25 -2.33
CA ARG A 74 -15.66 -19.07 -2.01
C ARG A 74 -16.26 -18.70 -0.67
N TYR A 75 -15.41 -18.50 0.35
CA TYR A 75 -15.87 -18.10 1.67
C TYR A 75 -16.53 -16.72 1.66
N GLN A 76 -15.92 -15.74 1.01
CA GLN A 76 -16.43 -14.38 0.89
C GLN A 76 -17.82 -14.33 0.21
N LYS A 77 -18.06 -15.16 -0.80
CA LYS A 77 -19.35 -15.23 -1.50
C LYS A 77 -20.49 -15.73 -0.62
N THR A 78 -20.20 -16.51 0.39
CA THR A 78 -21.21 -17.14 1.27
C THR A 78 -21.31 -16.50 2.65
N HIS A 79 -20.35 -15.64 3.03
CA HIS A 79 -20.30 -15.02 4.36
C HIS A 79 -20.21 -13.49 4.22
N GLN A 80 -21.34 -12.81 4.32
CA GLN A 80 -21.37 -11.35 4.41
C GLN A 80 -20.71 -10.91 5.71
N ASN A 81 -19.85 -9.88 5.63
CA ASN A 81 -19.02 -9.40 6.73
C ASN A 81 -18.10 -10.49 7.33
N GLY A 82 -17.80 -11.52 6.54
CA GLY A 82 -16.94 -12.62 6.96
C GLY A 82 -15.48 -12.20 7.17
N GLU A 83 -14.79 -12.95 7.98
CA GLU A 83 -13.35 -12.79 8.24
C GLU A 83 -12.61 -14.07 7.86
N PHE A 84 -11.46 -13.93 7.22
CA PHE A 84 -10.64 -15.05 6.78
C PHE A 84 -9.17 -14.83 7.14
N LEU A 85 -8.49 -15.87 7.60
CA LEU A 85 -7.09 -15.80 7.99
C LEU A 85 -6.18 -16.57 7.01
N TRP A 86 -5.22 -15.89 6.43
CA TRP A 86 -4.09 -16.53 5.75
C TRP A 86 -2.92 -16.71 6.71
N ASN A 87 -2.69 -17.96 7.09
CA ASN A 87 -1.44 -18.36 7.74
C ASN A 87 -0.36 -18.52 6.66
N ALA A 88 0.28 -17.44 6.30
CA ALA A 88 1.21 -17.39 5.18
C ALA A 88 2.64 -17.15 5.66
N LYS A 89 3.45 -18.18 5.61
CA LYS A 89 4.88 -18.12 5.96
C LYS A 89 5.62 -17.03 5.16
N PRO A 90 6.77 -16.53 5.65
CA PRO A 90 7.64 -15.66 4.86
C PRO A 90 7.90 -16.25 3.47
N ARG A 91 7.96 -15.39 2.44
CA ARG A 91 8.12 -15.77 1.02
C ARG A 91 6.92 -16.48 0.39
N PHE A 92 5.79 -16.57 1.05
CA PHE A 92 4.55 -17.05 0.42
C PHE A 92 4.12 -16.18 -0.76
N GLY A 93 4.45 -14.88 -0.75
CA GLY A 93 3.97 -13.91 -1.74
C GLY A 93 2.57 -13.39 -1.39
N LYS A 94 2.37 -13.06 -0.11
CA LYS A 94 1.09 -12.52 0.43
C LYS A 94 0.54 -11.39 -0.41
N THR A 95 1.35 -10.37 -0.68
CA THR A 95 0.93 -9.15 -1.40
C THR A 95 0.41 -9.46 -2.79
N LEU A 96 1.15 -10.27 -3.57
CA LEU A 96 0.72 -10.72 -4.89
C LEU A 96 -0.61 -11.46 -4.84
N SER A 97 -0.74 -12.39 -3.89
CA SER A 97 -1.96 -13.19 -3.73
C SER A 97 -3.16 -12.32 -3.31
N VAL A 98 -2.95 -11.27 -2.50
CA VAL A 98 -3.98 -10.30 -2.16
C VAL A 98 -4.40 -9.50 -3.38
N TYR A 99 -3.47 -9.00 -4.18
CA TYR A 99 -3.80 -8.27 -5.41
C TYR A 99 -4.55 -9.14 -6.43
N ASP A 100 -4.19 -10.40 -6.53
CA ASP A 100 -4.94 -11.36 -7.35
C ASP A 100 -6.36 -11.60 -6.80
N PHE A 101 -6.49 -11.81 -5.50
CA PHE A 101 -7.78 -11.99 -4.83
C PHE A 101 -8.72 -10.80 -5.06
N ILE A 102 -8.27 -9.56 -4.83
CA ILE A 102 -9.12 -8.38 -5.01
C ILE A 102 -9.57 -8.19 -6.47
N LYS A 103 -8.71 -8.54 -7.43
CA LYS A 103 -9.08 -8.55 -8.86
C LYS A 103 -10.15 -9.61 -9.14
N GLN A 104 -9.99 -10.81 -8.62
CA GLN A 104 -10.93 -11.91 -8.88
C GLN A 104 -12.33 -11.63 -8.34
N ILE A 105 -12.43 -11.01 -7.16
CA ILE A 105 -13.73 -10.65 -6.57
C ILE A 105 -14.29 -9.31 -7.08
N GLY A 106 -13.53 -8.58 -7.91
CA GLY A 106 -13.93 -7.26 -8.41
C GLY A 106 -14.07 -6.21 -7.32
N ALA A 107 -13.26 -6.28 -6.26
CA ALA A 107 -13.28 -5.30 -5.19
C ALA A 107 -12.89 -3.91 -5.73
N VAL A 108 -13.70 -2.89 -5.43
CA VAL A 108 -13.44 -1.50 -5.86
C VAL A 108 -12.64 -0.76 -4.79
N ASN A 109 -13.02 -0.87 -3.54
CA ASN A 109 -12.40 -0.17 -2.42
C ASN A 109 -11.72 -1.16 -1.48
N VAL A 110 -10.40 -1.08 -1.39
CA VAL A 110 -9.56 -1.96 -0.56
C VAL A 110 -8.76 -1.12 0.42
N LEU A 111 -8.92 -1.40 1.71
CA LEU A 111 -8.12 -0.80 2.77
C LEU A 111 -7.10 -1.80 3.28
N ILE A 112 -5.82 -1.43 3.26
CA ILE A 112 -4.72 -2.23 3.80
C ILE A 112 -4.22 -1.53 5.07
N VAL A 113 -4.28 -2.24 6.18
CA VAL A 113 -3.81 -1.75 7.48
C VAL A 113 -2.66 -2.60 7.96
N THR A 114 -1.59 -1.98 8.42
CA THR A 114 -0.45 -2.66 9.01
C THR A 114 0.03 -2.01 10.28
N ASN A 115 0.58 -2.80 11.18
CA ASN A 115 1.33 -2.29 12.33
C ASN A 115 2.78 -1.90 11.99
N ARG A 116 3.25 -2.24 10.79
CA ARG A 116 4.63 -2.00 10.33
C ARG A 116 4.66 -1.05 9.12
N PRO A 117 4.65 0.28 9.32
CA PRO A 117 4.67 1.23 8.20
C PRO A 117 5.87 1.05 7.26
N ALA A 118 6.97 0.49 7.75
CA ALA A 118 8.16 0.20 6.93
C ALA A 118 7.90 -0.73 5.73
N ILE A 119 6.85 -1.56 5.76
CA ILE A 119 6.50 -2.44 4.62
C ILE A 119 5.69 -1.74 3.52
N ALA A 120 5.30 -0.48 3.72
CA ALA A 120 4.54 0.31 2.75
C ALA A 120 5.19 0.31 1.36
N ASN A 121 6.52 0.46 1.32
CA ASN A 121 7.29 0.42 0.09
C ASN A 121 7.17 -0.91 -0.66
N SER A 122 7.11 -2.03 0.06
CA SER A 122 6.93 -3.36 -0.53
C SER A 122 5.54 -3.50 -1.14
N TRP A 123 4.48 -3.07 -0.43
CA TRP A 123 3.12 -3.07 -0.94
C TRP A 123 2.98 -2.22 -2.20
N PHE A 124 3.54 -1.01 -2.19
CA PHE A 124 3.51 -0.13 -3.37
C PHE A 124 4.32 -0.69 -4.54
N SER A 125 5.53 -1.22 -4.30
CA SER A 125 6.35 -1.84 -5.35
C SER A 125 5.65 -3.02 -6.01
N ASP A 126 4.97 -3.86 -5.21
CA ASP A 126 4.22 -4.99 -5.74
C ASP A 126 2.93 -4.53 -6.46
N TYR A 127 2.28 -3.43 -6.01
CA TYR A 127 1.19 -2.81 -6.75
C TYR A 127 1.64 -2.40 -8.16
N VAL A 128 2.77 -1.68 -8.27
CA VAL A 128 3.32 -1.26 -9.56
C VAL A 128 3.60 -2.45 -10.47
N LYS A 129 4.15 -3.53 -9.92
CA LYS A 129 4.52 -4.74 -10.68
C LYS A 129 3.31 -5.54 -11.16
N PHE A 130 2.30 -5.69 -10.33
CA PHE A 130 1.25 -6.70 -10.54
C PHE A 130 -0.10 -6.13 -10.93
N LEU A 131 -0.38 -4.90 -10.52
CA LEU A 131 -1.58 -4.19 -10.92
C LEU A 131 -1.26 -3.07 -11.91
N GLY A 132 -0.42 -2.13 -11.51
CA GLY A 132 -0.13 -0.92 -12.26
C GLY A 132 -1.34 0.00 -12.41
N SER A 133 -1.10 1.21 -12.85
CA SER A 133 -2.18 2.21 -13.06
C SER A 133 -3.16 1.84 -14.17
N GLU A 134 -2.73 0.99 -15.12
CA GLU A 134 -3.59 0.53 -16.23
C GLU A 134 -4.69 -0.44 -15.79
N SER A 135 -4.57 -1.02 -14.59
CA SER A 135 -5.62 -1.87 -14.01
C SER A 135 -6.88 -1.09 -13.61
N GLY A 136 -6.81 0.23 -13.58
CA GLY A 136 -7.85 1.11 -13.05
C GLY A 136 -7.80 1.26 -11.52
N TYR A 137 -6.96 0.52 -10.82
CA TYR A 137 -6.72 0.75 -9.39
C TYR A 137 -5.73 1.89 -9.17
N LEU A 138 -6.03 2.77 -8.22
CA LEU A 138 -5.16 3.84 -7.77
C LEU A 138 -4.64 3.53 -6.36
N PHE A 139 -3.36 3.75 -6.13
CA PHE A 139 -2.75 3.54 -4.83
C PHE A 139 -2.76 4.84 -4.02
N VAL A 140 -3.39 4.79 -2.86
CA VAL A 140 -3.60 5.94 -1.96
C VAL A 140 -2.84 5.70 -0.67
N SER A 141 -2.04 6.65 -0.24
CA SER A 141 -1.37 6.58 1.05
C SER A 141 -0.79 7.93 1.47
N GLU A 142 -0.84 8.20 2.77
CA GLU A 142 -0.21 9.38 3.37
C GLU A 142 0.85 8.99 4.41
N VAL A 143 1.25 7.70 4.46
CA VAL A 143 2.35 7.29 5.33
C VAL A 143 3.66 7.90 4.86
N ASP A 144 4.50 8.35 5.79
CA ASP A 144 5.74 9.08 5.47
C ASP A 144 6.66 8.33 4.49
N ALA A 145 6.72 7.00 4.61
CA ALA A 145 7.54 6.17 3.72
C ALA A 145 7.14 6.22 2.24
N LEU A 146 5.93 6.68 1.92
CA LEU A 146 5.37 6.78 0.57
C LEU A 146 5.09 8.21 0.14
N LYS A 147 5.25 9.18 1.02
CA LYS A 147 4.95 10.58 0.76
C LYS A 147 5.75 11.12 -0.42
N GLY A 148 5.07 11.72 -1.38
CA GLY A 148 5.68 12.31 -2.58
C GLY A 148 6.19 11.30 -3.60
N LYS A 149 5.97 9.99 -3.43
CA LYS A 149 6.32 9.01 -4.45
C LYS A 149 5.40 9.12 -5.66
N LYS A 150 5.99 9.08 -6.85
CA LYS A 150 5.27 9.05 -8.11
C LYS A 150 4.34 7.84 -8.17
N GLY A 151 3.06 8.09 -8.45
CA GLY A 151 2.04 7.02 -8.53
C GLY A 151 1.36 6.70 -7.20
N VAL A 152 1.79 7.30 -6.09
CA VAL A 152 1.04 7.32 -4.83
C VAL A 152 0.24 8.61 -4.77
N LEU A 153 -1.02 8.51 -4.46
CA LEU A 153 -1.93 9.65 -4.34
C LEU A 153 -2.22 9.93 -2.86
N THR A 154 -2.44 11.18 -2.54
CA THR A 154 -3.13 11.56 -1.31
C THR A 154 -4.63 11.24 -1.44
N ARG A 155 -5.35 11.22 -0.33
CA ARG A 155 -6.80 11.05 -0.34
C ARG A 155 -7.51 12.15 -1.13
N GLU A 156 -7.05 13.39 -1.05
CA GLU A 156 -7.61 14.52 -1.78
C GLU A 156 -7.40 14.38 -3.30
N GLU A 157 -6.18 14.03 -3.72
CA GLU A 157 -5.88 13.75 -5.13
C GLU A 157 -6.71 12.61 -5.69
N TYR A 158 -6.92 11.55 -4.91
CA TYR A 158 -7.81 10.44 -5.30
C TYR A 158 -9.25 10.94 -5.49
N ARG A 159 -9.80 11.69 -4.54
CA ARG A 159 -11.17 12.25 -4.64
C ARG A 159 -11.32 13.14 -5.89
N THR A 160 -10.32 13.98 -6.17
CA THR A 160 -10.30 14.83 -7.37
C THR A 160 -10.31 13.99 -8.64
N LYS A 161 -9.50 12.93 -8.70
CA LYS A 161 -9.49 12.01 -9.86
C LYS A 161 -10.83 11.31 -10.06
N VAL A 162 -11.45 10.83 -9.00
CA VAL A 162 -12.77 10.18 -9.08
C VAL A 162 -13.84 11.16 -9.55
N SER A 163 -13.84 12.40 -9.04
CA SER A 163 -14.84 13.43 -9.41
C SER A 163 -14.71 13.92 -10.85
N THR A 164 -13.54 13.78 -11.45
CA THR A 164 -13.25 14.22 -12.84
C THR A 164 -13.25 13.09 -13.85
N ALA A 165 -13.45 11.84 -13.40
CA ALA A 165 -13.47 10.68 -14.26
C ALA A 165 -14.71 10.62 -15.13
N ALA A 166 -14.60 9.98 -16.30
CA ALA A 166 -15.75 9.70 -17.14
C ALA A 166 -16.70 8.67 -16.48
N ASP A 167 -18.00 8.81 -16.70
CA ASP A 167 -19.06 8.02 -16.03
C ASP A 167 -18.89 6.50 -16.10
N ASN A 168 -18.17 5.99 -17.10
CA ASN A 168 -17.96 4.55 -17.33
C ASN A 168 -16.52 4.07 -17.04
N GLN A 169 -15.69 4.92 -16.46
CA GLN A 169 -14.31 4.55 -16.15
C GLN A 169 -14.25 3.81 -14.81
N PHE A 170 -13.73 2.57 -14.82
CA PHE A 170 -13.42 1.87 -13.57
C PHE A 170 -12.28 2.58 -12.83
N ILE A 171 -12.52 2.99 -11.62
CA ILE A 171 -11.52 3.54 -10.70
C ILE A 171 -11.65 2.82 -9.37
N GLY A 172 -10.68 1.93 -9.09
CA GLY A 172 -10.55 1.26 -7.81
C GLY A 172 -9.60 2.01 -6.87
N CYS A 173 -9.84 1.90 -5.58
CA CYS A 173 -9.00 2.44 -4.52
C CYS A 173 -8.26 1.31 -3.80
N ILE A 174 -6.95 1.39 -3.72
CA ILE A 174 -6.14 0.62 -2.77
C ILE A 174 -5.51 1.62 -1.83
N GLU A 175 -6.04 1.73 -0.63
CA GLU A 175 -5.49 2.63 0.38
C GLU A 175 -4.67 1.87 1.41
N PHE A 176 -3.46 2.37 1.64
CA PHE A 176 -2.54 1.83 2.62
C PHE A 176 -2.37 2.80 3.79
N VAL A 177 -2.69 2.35 5.00
CA VAL A 177 -2.57 3.13 6.23
C VAL A 177 -1.80 2.36 7.31
N SER A 178 -1.16 3.07 8.22
CA SER A 178 -0.59 2.44 9.41
C SER A 178 -1.62 2.38 10.54
N LEU A 179 -1.51 1.36 11.38
CA LEU A 179 -2.35 1.25 12.57
C LEU A 179 -2.08 2.40 13.56
N GLN A 180 -0.85 2.93 13.58
CA GLN A 180 -0.50 4.10 14.38
C GLN A 180 -1.26 5.34 13.93
N ASP A 181 -1.36 5.58 12.61
CA ASP A 181 -2.12 6.72 12.07
C ASP A 181 -3.60 6.60 12.43
N MET A 182 -4.17 5.41 12.36
CA MET A 182 -5.54 5.16 12.80
C MET A 182 -5.74 5.43 14.29
N LYS A 183 -4.83 4.94 15.14
CA LYS A 183 -4.86 5.14 16.61
C LYS A 183 -4.54 6.58 17.02
N GLY A 184 -3.82 7.33 16.21
CA GLY A 184 -3.49 8.74 16.41
C GLY A 184 -4.61 9.71 16.02
N SER A 185 -5.80 9.21 15.66
CA SER A 185 -6.93 10.04 15.27
C SER A 185 -7.52 10.84 16.43
N LEU A 186 -8.23 11.90 16.11
CA LEU A 186 -8.97 12.74 17.10
C LEU A 186 -9.90 11.91 17.99
N TYR A 187 -10.49 10.85 17.46
CA TYR A 187 -11.35 9.94 18.22
C TYR A 187 -10.65 9.34 19.44
N PHE A 188 -9.33 9.14 19.39
CA PHE A 188 -8.52 8.64 20.48
C PHE A 188 -7.69 9.71 21.21
N GLY A 189 -8.01 11.00 20.97
CA GLY A 189 -7.28 12.12 21.55
C GLY A 189 -5.99 12.50 20.82
N GLY A 190 -5.83 12.08 19.56
CA GLY A 190 -4.74 12.50 18.68
C GLY A 190 -5.06 13.78 17.92
N GLU A 191 -4.14 14.24 17.09
CA GLU A 191 -4.23 15.52 16.35
C GLU A 191 -4.87 15.37 14.97
N TYR A 192 -5.01 14.16 14.42
CA TYR A 192 -5.43 13.91 13.05
C TYR A 192 -6.71 13.07 12.99
N ASP A 193 -7.58 13.41 12.06
CA ASP A 193 -8.85 12.71 11.88
C ASP A 193 -8.83 11.66 10.75
N LYS A 194 -7.84 10.79 10.79
CA LYS A 194 -7.73 9.68 9.81
C LYS A 194 -8.91 8.72 9.86
N LEU A 195 -9.51 8.50 11.03
CA LEU A 195 -10.68 7.66 11.17
C LEU A 195 -11.91 8.24 10.48
N VAL A 196 -12.10 9.57 10.51
CA VAL A 196 -13.23 10.20 9.81
C VAL A 196 -13.11 10.01 8.28
N GLU A 197 -11.91 10.03 7.74
CA GLU A 197 -11.69 9.84 6.31
C GLU A 197 -11.95 8.41 5.82
N ILE A 198 -11.67 7.42 6.65
CA ILE A 198 -11.79 6.00 6.31
C ILE A 198 -12.99 5.31 6.95
N SER A 199 -13.71 5.98 7.86
CA SER A 199 -14.80 5.43 8.64
C SER A 199 -16.17 5.99 8.28
N ASP A 200 -17.13 5.67 9.11
CA ASP A 200 -18.55 6.01 9.07
C ASP A 200 -18.90 7.47 9.36
N ALA A 201 -17.97 8.40 9.26
CA ALA A 201 -18.28 9.79 9.57
C ALA A 201 -19.44 10.29 8.72
N LYS A 202 -20.43 10.83 9.40
CA LYS A 202 -21.49 11.58 8.77
C LYS A 202 -21.11 13.06 8.76
N ASP A 203 -21.46 13.76 7.68
CA ASP A 203 -21.33 15.20 7.65
C ASP A 203 -22.37 15.87 8.58
N GLU A 204 -22.27 17.19 8.73
CA GLU A 204 -23.22 17.99 9.54
C GLU A 204 -24.67 17.85 9.09
N LYS A 205 -24.90 17.36 7.87
CA LYS A 205 -26.24 17.09 7.30
C LYS A 205 -26.66 15.63 7.45
N GLY A 206 -25.86 14.81 8.10
CA GLY A 206 -26.12 13.38 8.30
C GLY A 206 -25.83 12.48 7.10
N ASN A 207 -25.17 12.99 6.05
CA ASN A 207 -24.77 12.18 4.89
C ASN A 207 -23.49 11.40 5.20
N ASP A 208 -23.39 10.20 4.68
CA ASP A 208 -22.20 9.36 4.81
C ASP A 208 -21.00 10.00 4.09
N ARG A 209 -19.96 10.38 4.83
CA ARG A 209 -18.68 10.85 4.29
C ARG A 209 -17.66 9.74 4.14
N GLY A 210 -17.82 8.65 4.89
CA GLY A 210 -16.90 7.54 4.90
C GLY A 210 -16.99 6.68 3.65
N MET A 211 -15.86 6.04 3.30
CA MET A 211 -15.86 5.03 2.26
C MET A 211 -16.41 3.71 2.80
N LYS A 212 -17.16 3.00 1.94
CA LYS A 212 -17.50 1.59 2.17
C LYS A 212 -16.42 0.74 1.53
N TRP A 213 -15.72 -0.02 2.35
CA TRP A 213 -14.66 -0.89 1.89
C TRP A 213 -15.21 -2.25 1.46
N ASP A 214 -14.80 -2.72 0.30
CA ASP A 214 -15.13 -4.09 -0.12
C ASP A 214 -14.29 -5.09 0.67
N VAL A 215 -13.01 -4.76 0.86
CA VAL A 215 -12.06 -5.58 1.62
C VAL A 215 -11.24 -4.72 2.57
N LEU A 216 -11.16 -5.15 3.83
CA LEU A 216 -10.16 -4.73 4.79
C LEU A 216 -9.08 -5.81 4.88
N VAL A 217 -7.85 -5.48 4.56
CA VAL A 217 -6.68 -6.35 4.70
C VAL A 217 -5.90 -5.92 5.94
N ILE A 218 -5.70 -6.81 6.89
CA ILE A 218 -4.90 -6.56 8.10
C ILE A 218 -3.60 -7.36 7.97
N ASP A 219 -2.51 -6.68 7.67
CA ASP A 219 -1.20 -7.31 7.51
C ASP A 219 -0.46 -7.35 8.84
N GLU A 220 0.14 -8.52 9.13
CA GLU A 220 0.74 -8.89 10.42
C GLU A 220 -0.27 -8.77 11.57
N ALA A 221 -1.42 -9.39 11.39
CA ALA A 221 -2.57 -9.38 12.31
C ALA A 221 -2.23 -9.80 13.76
N HIS A 222 -1.12 -10.51 13.96
CA HIS A 222 -0.67 -10.95 15.29
C HIS A 222 0.14 -9.89 16.05
N GLU A 223 0.49 -8.76 15.42
CA GLU A 223 1.27 -7.70 16.04
C GLU A 223 0.40 -6.47 16.35
N GLY A 224 0.25 -6.15 17.64
CA GLY A 224 -0.38 -4.91 18.09
C GLY A 224 -1.88 -4.80 17.87
N VAL A 225 -2.55 -5.90 17.49
CA VAL A 225 -4.01 -5.97 17.29
C VAL A 225 -4.77 -6.13 18.61
N ASP A 226 -4.11 -6.60 19.65
CA ASP A 226 -4.75 -6.95 20.94
C ASP A 226 -4.96 -5.75 21.89
N THR A 227 -5.29 -4.58 21.36
CA THR A 227 -5.62 -3.44 22.21
C THR A 227 -7.03 -2.96 21.94
N TYR A 228 -7.76 -2.58 23.01
CA TYR A 228 -9.09 -1.97 22.92
C TYR A 228 -9.19 -0.88 21.83
N LYS A 229 -8.16 -0.02 21.72
CA LYS A 229 -8.11 1.02 20.68
C LYS A 229 -8.08 0.45 19.26
N THR A 230 -7.47 -0.72 19.06
CA THR A 230 -7.43 -1.39 17.77
C THR A 230 -8.79 -1.93 17.37
N ASP A 231 -9.47 -2.61 18.31
CA ASP A 231 -10.80 -3.16 18.07
C ASP A 231 -11.78 -2.04 17.75
N VAL A 232 -11.79 -0.97 18.54
CA VAL A 232 -12.61 0.22 18.30
C VAL A 232 -12.29 0.86 16.95
N ALA A 233 -11.00 0.97 16.56
CA ALA A 233 -10.64 1.54 15.26
C ALA A 233 -11.20 0.69 14.11
N PHE A 234 -11.15 -0.64 14.21
CA PHE A 234 -11.69 -1.51 13.17
C PHE A 234 -13.21 -1.58 13.17
N GLU A 235 -13.89 -1.42 14.30
CA GLU A 235 -15.35 -1.32 14.37
C GLU A 235 -15.88 -0.12 13.58
N HIS A 236 -15.14 0.98 13.51
CA HIS A 236 -15.50 2.16 12.71
C HIS A 236 -15.26 2.00 11.20
N VAL A 237 -14.54 0.97 10.77
CA VAL A 237 -14.30 0.70 9.34
C VAL A 237 -15.42 -0.15 8.75
N ARG A 238 -16.35 0.47 8.03
CA ARG A 238 -17.40 -0.27 7.29
C ARG A 238 -16.79 -1.08 6.15
N ARG A 239 -16.91 -2.39 6.22
CA ARG A 239 -16.34 -3.32 5.26
C ARG A 239 -17.27 -4.49 4.99
N LYS A 240 -17.18 -5.06 3.78
CA LYS A 240 -17.90 -6.27 3.40
C LYS A 240 -17.15 -7.55 3.76
N PHE A 241 -15.82 -7.47 3.89
CA PHE A 241 -14.96 -8.62 4.14
C PHE A 241 -13.67 -8.21 4.83
N THR A 242 -13.15 -9.06 5.73
CA THR A 242 -11.84 -8.86 6.38
C THR A 242 -10.90 -10.01 6.04
N LEU A 243 -9.72 -9.69 5.53
CA LEU A 243 -8.65 -10.65 5.28
C LEU A 243 -7.50 -10.38 6.24
N HIS A 244 -7.27 -11.31 7.14
CA HIS A 244 -6.12 -11.28 8.05
C HIS A 244 -4.94 -12.00 7.43
N LEU A 245 -3.76 -11.37 7.45
CA LEU A 245 -2.50 -11.96 7.02
C LEU A 245 -1.59 -12.13 8.23
N SER A 246 -1.06 -13.32 8.43
CA SER A 246 -0.13 -13.59 9.53
C SER A 246 0.94 -14.59 9.11
N GLY A 247 2.19 -14.28 9.46
CA GLY A 247 3.31 -15.23 9.33
C GLY A 247 3.43 -16.21 10.51
N THR A 248 2.79 -15.88 11.65
CA THR A 248 2.85 -16.66 12.91
C THR A 248 1.48 -16.72 13.58
N PRO A 249 0.56 -17.57 13.12
CA PRO A 249 -0.84 -17.55 13.54
C PRO A 249 -1.08 -18.00 14.98
N PHE A 250 -0.11 -18.71 15.57
CA PHE A 250 -0.29 -19.29 16.91
C PHE A 250 -0.51 -18.24 18.02
N LYS A 251 -0.04 -17.01 17.84
CA LYS A 251 -0.31 -15.93 18.81
C LYS A 251 -1.73 -15.39 18.69
N ALA A 252 -2.31 -15.36 17.51
CA ALA A 252 -3.68 -14.90 17.28
C ALA A 252 -4.73 -15.93 17.76
N LEU A 253 -4.38 -17.21 17.74
CA LEU A 253 -5.28 -18.30 18.17
C LEU A 253 -5.17 -18.63 19.67
N ALA A 254 -4.13 -18.18 20.36
CA ALA A 254 -3.90 -18.46 21.77
C ALA A 254 -4.69 -17.56 22.74
N ASN A 255 -5.32 -16.50 22.23
CA ASN A 255 -6.06 -15.51 23.02
C ASN A 255 -7.60 -15.62 22.87
N ASN A 256 -8.09 -16.74 22.32
CA ASN A 256 -9.52 -17.06 22.24
C ASN A 256 -9.86 -18.25 23.13
#